data_e54ad25560b00efb696d4603803849b0
#
_entry.id   e54ad25560b00efb696d4603803849b0
#
_cell.length_a   1.000
_cell.length_b   1.000
_cell.length_c   1.000
_cell.angle_alpha   90.00
_cell.angle_beta   90.00
_cell.angle_gamma   90.00
#
_symmetry.space_group_name_H-M   'P 1'
#
loop_
_entity.id
_entity.type
_entity.pdbx_description
1 polymer ?
#
loop_
_entity_poly.entity_id
_entity_poly.type
_entity_poly.pdbx_seq_one_letter_code
_entity_poly.pdbx_strand_id
1 'polypeptide(L)'
;MTKTIWIVGAGVEAIPGIKLAKKLGLNVIVSDGNPNAPGLKFADKSIITSTYDVEGTVNAAHEYHLNVNHIDGVICIATDVPLTVASVAEKLNLPGITTETARKCSDKFLMKEALLAGGIPISWFSLVKSVSELRSIISERGSSLVIKPVDSRGARGVIRVTESLDLEWAFEHAKSISPTSRVMVEEFLEGQQYSTESIIMDEKNVTVGFAERNYEFLEELSPYIIENGGQQPAKIDKKELDSIVKLVEKSSQILGISNAISKGDVVMTKDGPKIIEIAPRLSGGYFSSDQIPLATGINIIEIAIRLSLGEKINKDKLFLRDQNAVAIRYFFPKPGKITSISNIDLFKNKSWVHKLDLFFGVDDVLEKIIDHTKRCGFVITTGNTRDEAV
;
A
#
# COMPACT_ATOMS: atom_id res chain seq x y z
N MET A 1 30.79 -8.36 -11.25
CA MET A 1 29.97 -9.43 -10.65
C MET A 1 28.51 -9.04 -10.76
N THR A 2 27.61 -10.00 -10.96
CA THR A 2 26.17 -9.79 -10.98
C THR A 2 25.71 -9.43 -9.58
N LYS A 3 25.01 -8.30 -9.40
CA LYS A 3 24.44 -7.91 -8.13
C LYS A 3 23.28 -8.83 -7.73
N THR A 4 23.09 -9.05 -6.44
CA THR A 4 22.03 -9.87 -5.87
C THR A 4 21.03 -9.01 -5.12
N ILE A 5 19.75 -9.20 -5.38
CA ILE A 5 18.67 -8.54 -4.65
C ILE A 5 17.81 -9.57 -3.92
N TRP A 6 17.45 -9.25 -2.65
CA TRP A 6 16.50 -10.02 -1.86
C TRP A 6 15.15 -9.32 -1.88
N ILE A 7 14.12 -10.00 -2.36
CA ILE A 7 12.75 -9.49 -2.40
C ILE A 7 11.92 -10.20 -1.34
N VAL A 8 11.36 -9.43 -0.41
CA VAL A 8 10.51 -9.94 0.67
C VAL A 8 9.05 -9.90 0.21
N GLY A 9 8.45 -11.08 0.05
CA GLY A 9 7.10 -11.29 -0.45
C GLY A 9 7.03 -11.72 -1.90
N ALA A 10 6.25 -12.75 -2.18
CA ALA A 10 6.10 -13.41 -3.48
C ALA A 10 4.64 -13.45 -3.97
N GLY A 11 3.78 -12.54 -3.48
CA GLY A 11 2.38 -12.43 -3.93
C GLY A 11 2.27 -12.06 -5.41
N VAL A 12 1.06 -12.11 -5.94
CA VAL A 12 0.77 -11.82 -7.37
C VAL A 12 1.31 -10.44 -7.78
N GLU A 13 1.14 -9.44 -6.94
CA GLU A 13 1.58 -8.07 -7.22
C GLU A 13 3.10 -7.88 -7.13
N ALA A 14 3.85 -8.82 -6.53
CA ALA A 14 5.31 -8.79 -6.54
C ALA A 14 5.92 -9.31 -7.86
N ILE A 15 5.18 -10.10 -8.63
CA ILE A 15 5.66 -10.73 -9.87
C ILE A 15 6.24 -9.73 -10.88
N PRO A 16 5.60 -8.59 -11.18
CA PRO A 16 6.17 -7.60 -12.11
C PRO A 16 7.57 -7.15 -11.68
N GLY A 17 7.76 -6.87 -10.39
CA GLY A 17 9.07 -6.43 -9.88
C GLY A 17 10.12 -7.56 -9.84
N ILE A 18 9.73 -8.79 -9.50
CA ILE A 18 10.63 -9.96 -9.56
C ILE A 18 11.13 -10.15 -11.00
N LYS A 19 10.22 -10.13 -11.98
CA LYS A 19 10.58 -10.24 -13.40
C LYS A 19 11.44 -9.07 -13.88
N LEU A 20 11.14 -7.86 -13.39
CA LEU A 20 11.93 -6.68 -13.73
C LEU A 20 13.35 -6.77 -13.17
N ALA A 21 13.53 -7.20 -11.92
CA ALA A 21 14.85 -7.43 -11.34
C ALA A 21 15.67 -8.44 -12.16
N LYS A 22 15.05 -9.52 -12.61
CA LYS A 22 15.66 -10.47 -13.55
C LYS A 22 16.06 -9.82 -14.87
N LYS A 23 15.17 -9.01 -15.47
CA LYS A 23 15.45 -8.29 -16.73
C LYS A 23 16.59 -7.28 -16.59
N LEU A 24 16.79 -6.73 -15.39
CA LEU A 24 17.93 -5.86 -15.07
C LEU A 24 19.25 -6.62 -14.87
N GLY A 25 19.24 -7.94 -15.03
CA GLY A 25 20.41 -8.80 -14.90
C GLY A 25 20.81 -9.11 -13.45
N LEU A 26 19.90 -8.93 -12.49
CA LEU A 26 20.16 -9.23 -11.09
C LEU A 26 19.98 -10.73 -10.80
N ASN A 27 20.74 -11.24 -9.84
CA ASN A 27 20.44 -12.49 -9.17
C ASN A 27 19.33 -12.24 -8.14
N VAL A 28 18.19 -12.93 -8.23
CA VAL A 28 16.98 -12.60 -7.47
C VAL A 28 16.65 -13.69 -6.48
N ILE A 29 16.70 -13.35 -5.20
CA ILE A 29 16.25 -14.18 -4.10
C ILE A 29 14.88 -13.67 -3.64
N VAL A 30 13.94 -14.58 -3.43
CA VAL A 30 12.60 -14.20 -2.97
C VAL A 30 12.25 -15.02 -1.72
N SER A 31 11.76 -14.33 -0.68
CA SER A 31 11.25 -14.99 0.53
C SER A 31 9.74 -14.77 0.69
N ASP A 32 9.04 -15.84 1.09
CA ASP A 32 7.62 -15.80 1.44
C ASP A 32 7.29 -16.94 2.41
N GLY A 33 6.33 -16.71 3.31
CA GLY A 33 5.85 -17.75 4.22
C GLY A 33 4.97 -18.81 3.55
N ASN A 34 4.37 -18.49 2.41
CA ASN A 34 3.59 -19.44 1.63
C ASN A 34 4.49 -20.16 0.61
N PRO A 35 4.76 -21.48 0.74
CA PRO A 35 5.60 -22.21 -0.21
C PRO A 35 5.02 -22.26 -1.63
N ASN A 36 3.72 -21.95 -1.79
CA ASN A 36 3.04 -21.91 -3.07
C ASN A 36 2.83 -20.48 -3.58
N ALA A 37 3.50 -19.47 -3.00
CA ALA A 37 3.38 -18.09 -3.44
C ALA A 37 3.80 -17.95 -4.91
N PRO A 38 2.97 -17.32 -5.76
CA PRO A 38 3.10 -17.38 -7.22
C PRO A 38 4.37 -16.70 -7.76
N GLY A 39 4.99 -15.81 -7.00
CA GLY A 39 6.24 -15.13 -7.35
C GLY A 39 7.48 -16.02 -7.20
N LEU A 40 7.46 -17.03 -6.32
CA LEU A 40 8.63 -17.86 -6.01
C LEU A 40 9.22 -18.54 -7.25
N LYS A 41 8.39 -18.98 -8.19
CA LYS A 41 8.83 -19.66 -9.42
C LYS A 41 9.65 -18.79 -10.39
N PHE A 42 9.68 -17.48 -10.17
CA PHE A 42 10.46 -16.54 -11.00
C PHE A 42 11.81 -16.16 -10.37
N ALA A 43 12.07 -16.57 -9.13
CA ALA A 43 13.31 -16.33 -8.42
C ALA A 43 14.42 -17.29 -8.86
N ASP A 44 15.69 -16.89 -8.67
CA ASP A 44 16.84 -17.80 -8.78
C ASP A 44 16.93 -18.70 -7.55
N LYS A 45 16.52 -18.17 -6.38
CA LYS A 45 16.45 -18.90 -5.13
C LYS A 45 15.21 -18.47 -4.35
N SER A 46 14.45 -19.44 -3.85
CA SER A 46 13.32 -19.23 -2.95
C SER A 46 13.69 -19.63 -1.54
N ILE A 47 13.26 -18.80 -0.57
CA ILE A 47 13.43 -19.04 0.86
C ILE A 47 12.05 -19.03 1.51
N ILE A 48 11.71 -20.07 2.25
CA ILE A 48 10.40 -20.15 2.91
C ILE A 48 10.55 -19.61 4.34
N THR A 49 10.14 -18.36 4.51
CA THR A 49 10.06 -17.68 5.81
C THR A 49 8.95 -16.64 5.76
N SER A 50 8.20 -16.49 6.85
CA SER A 50 7.12 -15.49 6.91
C SER A 50 7.68 -14.09 6.71
N THR A 51 7.05 -13.30 5.86
CA THR A 51 7.42 -11.89 5.64
C THR A 51 7.28 -11.04 6.91
N TYR A 52 6.52 -11.52 7.90
CA TYR A 52 6.33 -10.88 9.21
C TYR A 52 7.27 -11.43 10.29
N ASP A 53 7.96 -12.52 10.03
CA ASP A 53 9.02 -13.04 10.89
C ASP A 53 10.32 -12.27 10.59
N VAL A 54 10.49 -11.17 11.30
CA VAL A 54 11.64 -10.28 11.13
C VAL A 54 12.94 -11.02 11.42
N GLU A 55 13.00 -11.72 12.55
CA GLU A 55 14.21 -12.43 13.00
C GLU A 55 14.55 -13.59 12.06
N GLY A 56 13.57 -14.41 11.71
CA GLY A 56 13.78 -15.52 10.75
C GLY A 56 14.24 -15.03 9.38
N THR A 57 13.65 -13.93 8.88
CA THR A 57 14.08 -13.37 7.58
C THR A 57 15.50 -12.79 7.65
N VAL A 58 15.83 -12.06 8.72
CA VAL A 58 17.19 -11.51 8.95
C VAL A 58 18.23 -12.62 9.03
N ASN A 59 17.96 -13.69 9.79
CA ASN A 59 18.87 -14.82 9.93
C ASN A 59 19.06 -15.54 8.59
N ALA A 60 18.00 -15.82 7.86
CA ALA A 60 18.08 -16.47 6.54
C ALA A 60 18.86 -15.61 5.52
N ALA A 61 18.64 -14.29 5.51
CA ALA A 61 19.36 -13.37 4.64
C ALA A 61 20.85 -13.30 5.00
N HIS A 62 21.18 -13.23 6.30
CA HIS A 62 22.55 -13.18 6.79
C HIS A 62 23.31 -14.48 6.47
N GLU A 63 22.68 -15.63 6.70
CA GLU A 63 23.26 -16.94 6.37
C GLU A 63 23.52 -17.07 4.86
N TYR A 64 22.56 -16.67 4.03
CA TYR A 64 22.74 -16.66 2.57
C TYR A 64 23.89 -15.74 2.14
N HIS A 65 23.93 -14.52 2.71
CA HIS A 65 24.96 -13.53 2.41
C HIS A 65 26.38 -14.01 2.70
N LEU A 66 26.58 -14.75 3.81
CA LEU A 66 27.89 -15.24 4.22
C LEU A 66 28.31 -16.52 3.49
N ASN A 67 27.36 -17.44 3.25
CA ASN A 67 27.69 -18.80 2.86
C ASN A 67 27.40 -19.13 1.39
N VAL A 68 26.59 -18.29 0.70
CA VAL A 68 26.17 -18.60 -0.68
C VAL A 68 26.58 -17.49 -1.64
N ASN A 69 26.05 -16.28 -1.46
CA ASN A 69 26.39 -15.15 -2.32
C ASN A 69 26.09 -13.82 -1.61
N HIS A 70 26.91 -12.80 -1.89
CA HIS A 70 26.71 -11.45 -1.39
C HIS A 70 25.35 -10.89 -1.82
N ILE A 71 24.60 -10.29 -0.89
CA ILE A 71 23.37 -9.56 -1.15
C ILE A 71 23.73 -8.08 -1.25
N ASP A 72 23.28 -7.40 -2.31
CA ASP A 72 23.57 -5.99 -2.59
C ASP A 72 22.40 -5.07 -2.28
N GLY A 73 21.19 -5.61 -2.16
CA GLY A 73 19.99 -4.85 -1.84
C GLY A 73 18.84 -5.72 -1.34
N VAL A 74 17.94 -5.10 -0.60
CA VAL A 74 16.71 -5.74 -0.10
C VAL A 74 15.53 -4.81 -0.32
N ILE A 75 14.37 -5.38 -0.73
CA ILE A 75 13.16 -4.63 -1.03
C ILE A 75 11.91 -5.49 -0.79
N CYS A 76 10.76 -4.85 -0.55
CA CYS A 76 9.44 -5.48 -0.73
C CYS A 76 8.67 -4.77 -1.85
N ILE A 77 7.85 -5.53 -2.57
CA ILE A 77 7.03 -5.03 -3.68
C ILE A 77 5.59 -5.40 -3.38
N ALA A 78 4.73 -4.38 -3.23
CA ALA A 78 3.31 -4.53 -2.88
C ALA A 78 3.04 -5.35 -1.59
N THR A 79 4.07 -5.59 -0.79
CA THR A 79 3.99 -6.26 0.52
C THR A 79 4.31 -5.23 1.60
N ASP A 80 3.50 -5.17 2.65
CA ASP A 80 3.66 -4.14 3.68
C ASP A 80 4.47 -4.67 4.88
N VAL A 81 5.77 -4.73 4.68
CA VAL A 81 6.75 -5.25 5.65
C VAL A 81 8.01 -4.39 5.73
N PRO A 82 7.88 -3.05 5.85
CA PRO A 82 9.05 -2.17 5.87
C PRO A 82 10.01 -2.49 7.02
N LEU A 83 9.51 -2.96 8.17
CA LEU A 83 10.36 -3.33 9.29
C LEU A 83 11.26 -4.52 8.97
N THR A 84 10.72 -5.56 8.32
CA THR A 84 11.51 -6.73 7.90
C THR A 84 12.59 -6.32 6.90
N VAL A 85 12.23 -5.50 5.90
CA VAL A 85 13.18 -4.99 4.90
C VAL A 85 14.29 -4.15 5.55
N ALA A 86 13.93 -3.21 6.42
CA ALA A 86 14.89 -2.35 7.12
C ALA A 86 15.82 -3.16 8.04
N SER A 87 15.28 -4.18 8.74
CA SER A 87 16.09 -5.03 9.63
C SER A 87 17.11 -5.87 8.85
N VAL A 88 16.75 -6.40 7.68
CA VAL A 88 17.69 -7.09 6.79
C VAL A 88 18.75 -6.10 6.27
N ALA A 89 18.31 -4.91 5.81
CA ALA A 89 19.23 -3.88 5.31
C ALA A 89 20.25 -3.48 6.37
N GLU A 90 19.81 -3.19 7.59
CA GLU A 90 20.67 -2.80 8.72
C GLU A 90 21.64 -3.93 9.07
N LYS A 91 21.16 -5.19 9.17
CA LYS A 91 22.01 -6.35 9.49
C LYS A 91 23.15 -6.57 8.49
N LEU A 92 22.88 -6.30 7.20
CA LEU A 92 23.82 -6.53 6.11
C LEU A 92 24.54 -5.25 5.66
N ASN A 93 24.37 -4.12 6.33
CA ASN A 93 24.89 -2.79 5.96
C ASN A 93 24.51 -2.40 4.51
N LEU A 94 23.26 -2.66 4.12
CA LEU A 94 22.71 -2.32 2.81
C LEU A 94 22.01 -0.96 2.83
N PRO A 95 21.86 -0.31 1.68
CA PRO A 95 21.03 0.89 1.55
C PRO A 95 19.59 0.62 1.96
N GLY A 96 18.97 1.57 2.68
CA GLY A 96 17.59 1.46 3.12
C GLY A 96 17.26 2.49 4.20
N ILE A 97 16.00 2.53 4.61
CA ILE A 97 15.56 3.29 5.77
C ILE A 97 16.02 2.60 7.07
N THR A 98 16.11 3.37 8.16
CA THR A 98 16.43 2.80 9.47
C THR A 98 15.30 1.93 10.02
N THR A 99 15.63 0.98 10.89
CA THR A 99 14.62 0.18 11.61
C THR A 99 13.71 1.05 12.48
N GLU A 100 14.22 2.16 13.01
CA GLU A 100 13.42 3.14 13.75
C GLU A 100 12.34 3.79 12.86
N THR A 101 12.73 4.28 11.67
CA THR A 101 11.79 4.83 10.67
C THR A 101 10.75 3.78 10.25
N ALA A 102 11.19 2.57 9.95
CA ALA A 102 10.32 1.48 9.56
C ALA A 102 9.30 1.13 10.66
N ARG A 103 9.74 1.09 11.93
CA ARG A 103 8.85 0.83 13.08
C ARG A 103 7.79 1.92 13.25
N LYS A 104 8.19 3.20 13.19
CA LYS A 104 7.25 4.33 13.23
C LYS A 104 6.19 4.22 12.13
N CYS A 105 6.60 3.88 10.91
CA CYS A 105 5.68 3.79 9.78
C CYS A 105 4.84 2.50 9.76
N SER A 106 5.25 1.44 10.47
CA SER A 106 4.49 0.18 10.58
C SER A 106 3.40 0.21 11.65
N ASP A 107 3.48 1.15 12.58
CA ASP A 107 2.52 1.34 13.68
C ASP A 107 1.82 2.70 13.49
N LYS A 108 0.51 2.66 13.18
CA LYS A 108 -0.28 3.86 12.89
C LYS A 108 -0.36 4.84 14.06
N PHE A 109 -0.30 4.32 15.30
CA PHE A 109 -0.30 5.17 16.47
C PHE A 109 1.03 5.91 16.60
N LEU A 110 2.17 5.22 16.54
CA LEU A 110 3.50 5.83 16.58
C LEU A 110 3.72 6.81 15.42
N MET A 111 3.25 6.45 14.23
CA MET A 111 3.30 7.34 13.06
C MET A 111 2.56 8.64 13.34
N LYS A 112 1.32 8.57 13.85
CA LYS A 112 0.51 9.75 14.15
C LYS A 112 1.10 10.59 15.29
N GLU A 113 1.68 9.98 16.33
CA GLU A 113 2.39 10.71 17.37
C GLU A 113 3.56 11.52 16.79
N ALA A 114 4.37 10.90 15.91
CA ALA A 114 5.49 11.59 15.27
C ALA A 114 5.01 12.73 14.34
N LEU A 115 3.97 12.50 13.57
CA LEU A 115 3.38 13.51 12.68
C LEU A 115 2.77 14.67 13.47
N LEU A 116 2.05 14.39 14.56
CA LEU A 116 1.47 15.40 15.45
C LEU A 116 2.56 16.28 16.08
N ALA A 117 3.61 15.65 16.62
CA ALA A 117 4.75 16.36 17.18
C ALA A 117 5.47 17.24 16.14
N GLY A 118 5.47 16.82 14.87
CA GLY A 118 6.00 17.60 13.74
C GLY A 118 5.04 18.67 13.19
N GLY A 119 3.86 18.84 13.79
CA GLY A 119 2.87 19.84 13.36
C GLY A 119 2.22 19.50 12.02
N ILE A 120 2.09 18.22 11.68
CA ILE A 120 1.38 17.77 10.48
C ILE A 120 -0.12 17.68 10.76
N PRO A 121 -0.98 18.22 9.87
CA PRO A 121 -2.43 18.04 9.93
C PRO A 121 -2.80 16.54 9.79
N ILE A 122 -3.40 16.00 10.84
CA ILE A 122 -3.93 14.63 10.91
C ILE A 122 -5.30 14.64 11.60
N SER A 123 -6.02 13.51 11.57
CA SER A 123 -7.21 13.30 12.40
C SER A 123 -6.83 13.24 13.88
N TRP A 124 -7.76 13.63 14.77
CA TRP A 124 -7.65 13.24 16.17
C TRP A 124 -7.58 11.71 16.31
N PHE A 125 -6.83 11.21 17.29
CA PHE A 125 -6.67 9.78 17.52
C PHE A 125 -6.35 9.46 18.98
N SER A 126 -6.66 8.22 19.40
CA SER A 126 -6.31 7.67 20.71
C SER A 126 -6.15 6.15 20.64
N LEU A 127 -5.29 5.59 21.51
CA LEU A 127 -5.36 4.15 21.80
C LEU A 127 -6.60 3.86 22.62
N VAL A 128 -7.13 2.64 22.45
CA VAL A 128 -8.29 2.14 23.21
C VAL A 128 -7.94 0.79 23.78
N LYS A 129 -8.10 0.64 25.09
CA LYS A 129 -7.75 -0.58 25.83
C LYS A 129 -8.95 -1.46 26.17
N SER A 130 -10.17 -0.90 26.12
CA SER A 130 -11.40 -1.60 26.47
C SER A 130 -12.62 -1.01 25.74
N VAL A 131 -13.67 -1.79 25.66
CA VAL A 131 -14.98 -1.34 25.13
C VAL A 131 -15.56 -0.19 25.97
N SER A 132 -15.33 -0.20 27.29
CA SER A 132 -15.78 0.89 28.17
C SER A 132 -15.11 2.22 27.81
N GLU A 133 -13.80 2.21 27.55
CA GLU A 133 -13.07 3.39 27.10
C GLU A 133 -13.54 3.87 25.72
N LEU A 134 -13.78 2.91 24.79
CA LEU A 134 -14.35 3.22 23.48
C LEU A 134 -15.73 3.89 23.59
N ARG A 135 -16.61 3.40 24.46
CA ARG A 135 -17.93 4.01 24.72
C ARG A 135 -17.80 5.42 25.27
N SER A 136 -16.85 5.67 26.18
CA SER A 136 -16.59 7.00 26.72
C SER A 136 -16.13 7.99 25.65
N ILE A 137 -15.22 7.56 24.78
CA ILE A 137 -14.73 8.37 23.66
C ILE A 137 -15.87 8.71 22.67
N ILE A 138 -16.71 7.72 22.33
CA ILE A 138 -17.86 7.95 21.44
C ILE A 138 -18.88 8.90 22.09
N SER A 139 -19.14 8.77 23.39
CA SER A 139 -20.03 9.67 24.12
C SER A 139 -19.53 11.09 24.14
N GLU A 140 -18.21 11.30 24.22
CA GLU A 140 -17.58 12.64 24.25
C GLU A 140 -17.50 13.26 22.85
N ARG A 141 -17.17 12.46 21.80
CA ARG A 141 -16.81 12.96 20.47
C ARG A 141 -17.85 12.72 19.39
N GLY A 142 -18.89 11.94 19.68
CA GLY A 142 -19.87 11.51 18.68
C GLY A 142 -19.42 10.31 17.85
N SER A 143 -20.22 9.97 16.84
CA SER A 143 -20.06 8.75 16.02
C SER A 143 -19.18 8.92 14.78
N SER A 144 -18.67 10.14 14.46
CA SER A 144 -17.79 10.33 13.31
C SER A 144 -16.37 9.82 13.59
N LEU A 145 -16.25 8.52 13.86
CA LEU A 145 -15.02 7.86 14.29
C LEU A 145 -14.77 6.57 13.49
N VAL A 146 -13.50 6.14 13.50
CA VAL A 146 -13.03 4.87 12.93
C VAL A 146 -12.25 4.10 13.98
N ILE A 147 -12.62 2.84 14.19
CA ILE A 147 -11.89 1.87 15.01
C ILE A 147 -10.98 1.08 14.09
N LYS A 148 -9.72 0.90 14.45
CA LYS A 148 -8.77 0.12 13.64
C LYS A 148 -7.61 -0.46 14.45
N PRO A 149 -7.01 -1.57 13.99
CA PRO A 149 -5.72 -2.04 14.49
C PRO A 149 -4.62 -1.02 14.23
N VAL A 150 -3.64 -0.90 15.13
CA VAL A 150 -2.49 0.01 14.90
C VAL A 150 -1.54 -0.50 13.81
N ASP A 151 -1.51 -1.79 13.54
CA ASP A 151 -0.47 -2.51 12.78
C ASP A 151 -1.03 -3.47 11.72
N SER A 152 -2.26 -3.24 11.25
CA SER A 152 -2.89 -3.99 10.16
C SER A 152 -2.86 -3.21 8.83
N ARG A 153 -3.20 -3.88 7.72
CA ARG A 153 -3.11 -3.40 6.34
C ARG A 153 -4.33 -3.79 5.53
N GLY A 154 -4.55 -3.10 4.38
CA GLY A 154 -5.60 -3.46 3.42
C GLY A 154 -7.01 -3.33 4.01
N ALA A 155 -7.24 -2.34 4.85
CA ALA A 155 -8.50 -2.07 5.56
C ALA A 155 -8.99 -3.21 6.48
N ARG A 156 -8.14 -4.21 6.80
CA ARG A 156 -8.50 -5.29 7.71
C ARG A 156 -8.69 -4.76 9.13
N GLY A 157 -9.87 -5.02 9.70
CA GLY A 157 -10.25 -4.56 11.03
C GLY A 157 -10.54 -3.05 11.11
N VAL A 158 -10.69 -2.35 9.99
CA VAL A 158 -11.05 -0.94 9.93
C VAL A 158 -12.58 -0.82 9.89
N ILE A 159 -13.15 -0.25 10.94
CA ILE A 159 -14.60 -0.19 11.18
C ILE A 159 -15.03 1.25 11.42
N ARG A 160 -15.93 1.78 10.60
CA ARG A 160 -16.59 3.08 10.83
C ARG A 160 -17.62 2.93 11.94
N VAL A 161 -17.59 3.83 12.90
CA VAL A 161 -18.60 3.88 13.96
C VAL A 161 -19.91 4.38 13.36
N THR A 162 -20.98 3.63 13.60
CA THR A 162 -22.36 3.96 13.24
C THR A 162 -23.26 3.84 14.46
N GLU A 163 -24.45 4.41 14.41
CA GLU A 163 -25.40 4.34 15.53
C GLU A 163 -25.81 2.90 15.89
N SER A 164 -25.87 2.00 14.91
CA SER A 164 -26.26 0.59 15.07
C SER A 164 -25.08 -0.35 15.29
N LEU A 165 -23.84 0.17 15.40
CA LEU A 165 -22.65 -0.67 15.51
C LEU A 165 -22.58 -1.37 16.88
N ASP A 166 -22.40 -2.69 16.86
CA ASP A 166 -21.99 -3.44 18.05
C ASP A 166 -20.52 -3.09 18.39
N LEU A 167 -20.33 -2.27 19.40
CA LEU A 167 -19.03 -1.77 19.82
C LEU A 167 -18.14 -2.85 20.42
N GLU A 168 -18.71 -3.87 21.04
CA GLU A 168 -17.97 -5.00 21.61
C GLU A 168 -17.39 -5.85 20.48
N TRP A 169 -18.23 -6.21 19.52
CA TRP A 169 -17.77 -6.90 18.32
C TRP A 169 -16.71 -6.10 17.58
N ALA A 170 -16.92 -4.81 17.35
CA ALA A 170 -15.99 -3.98 16.57
C ALA A 170 -14.60 -3.87 17.23
N PHE A 171 -14.58 -3.70 18.56
CA PHE A 171 -13.34 -3.64 19.34
C PHE A 171 -12.60 -4.98 19.29
N GLU A 172 -13.28 -6.10 19.61
CA GLU A 172 -12.64 -7.42 19.62
C GLU A 172 -12.24 -7.86 18.20
N HIS A 173 -13.01 -7.52 17.16
CA HIS A 173 -12.65 -7.76 15.78
C HIS A 173 -11.36 -7.00 15.42
N ALA A 174 -11.26 -5.70 15.66
CA ALA A 174 -10.06 -4.91 15.40
C ALA A 174 -8.85 -5.46 16.18
N LYS A 175 -9.04 -5.82 17.44
CA LYS A 175 -8.02 -6.38 18.31
C LYS A 175 -7.50 -7.73 17.81
N SER A 176 -8.38 -8.61 17.35
CA SER A 176 -8.01 -9.94 16.82
C SER A 176 -7.19 -9.87 15.53
N ILE A 177 -7.35 -8.80 14.76
CA ILE A 177 -6.61 -8.55 13.50
C ILE A 177 -5.23 -7.94 13.78
N SER A 178 -5.04 -7.27 14.92
CA SER A 178 -3.78 -6.65 15.30
C SER A 178 -2.76 -7.69 15.77
N PRO A 179 -1.59 -7.84 15.12
CA PRO A 179 -0.50 -8.68 15.63
C PRO A 179 -0.07 -8.37 17.07
N THR A 180 -0.19 -7.10 17.49
CA THR A 180 0.13 -6.67 18.86
C THR A 180 -1.09 -6.53 19.75
N SER A 181 -2.29 -6.92 19.27
CA SER A 181 -3.57 -6.80 20.00
C SER A 181 -3.88 -5.36 20.43
N ARG A 182 -3.37 -4.36 19.73
CA ARG A 182 -3.57 -2.94 20.01
C ARG A 182 -4.58 -2.32 19.05
N VAL A 183 -5.54 -1.61 19.63
CA VAL A 183 -6.62 -0.93 18.91
C VAL A 183 -6.49 0.57 19.10
N MET A 184 -6.73 1.32 18.04
CA MET A 184 -6.87 2.77 18.08
C MET A 184 -8.22 3.19 17.52
N VAL A 185 -8.66 4.36 17.96
CA VAL A 185 -9.78 5.08 17.39
C VAL A 185 -9.30 6.42 16.86
N GLU A 186 -9.84 6.87 15.75
CA GLU A 186 -9.55 8.16 15.16
C GLU A 186 -10.80 8.82 14.58
N GLU A 187 -10.74 10.14 14.38
CA GLU A 187 -11.78 10.87 13.67
C GLU A 187 -11.90 10.37 12.22
N PHE A 188 -13.13 10.12 11.77
CA PHE A 188 -13.41 9.86 10.37
C PHE A 188 -13.29 11.15 9.58
N LEU A 189 -12.34 11.21 8.65
CA LEU A 189 -12.10 12.39 7.84
C LEU A 189 -13.05 12.40 6.63
N GLU A 190 -13.90 13.42 6.58
CA GLU A 190 -14.77 13.66 5.43
C GLU A 190 -14.04 14.44 4.34
N GLY A 191 -14.16 13.98 3.09
CA GLY A 191 -13.57 14.61 1.92
C GLY A 191 -13.05 13.61 0.89
N GLN A 192 -12.55 14.14 -0.21
CA GLN A 192 -11.96 13.31 -1.27
C GLN A 192 -10.61 12.75 -0.82
N GLN A 193 -10.45 11.45 -0.96
CA GLN A 193 -9.19 10.77 -0.67
C GLN A 193 -8.28 10.70 -1.90
N TYR A 194 -6.99 10.83 -1.65
CA TYR A 194 -5.93 10.72 -2.65
C TYR A 194 -4.84 9.77 -2.17
N SER A 195 -4.31 8.98 -3.09
CA SER A 195 -3.07 8.23 -2.90
C SER A 195 -1.95 8.90 -3.66
N THR A 196 -0.82 9.06 -2.99
CA THR A 196 0.41 9.57 -3.60
C THR A 196 1.50 8.51 -3.57
N GLU A 197 2.41 8.56 -4.53
CA GLU A 197 3.64 7.78 -4.49
C GLU A 197 4.80 8.66 -4.93
N SER A 198 5.80 8.76 -4.06
CA SER A 198 6.88 9.71 -4.17
C SER A 198 8.23 9.03 -4.07
N ILE A 199 9.19 9.52 -4.83
CA ILE A 199 10.59 9.12 -4.77
C ILE A 199 11.31 10.13 -3.89
N ILE A 200 11.85 9.70 -2.77
CA ILE A 200 12.64 10.51 -1.86
C ILE A 200 14.12 10.32 -2.19
N MET A 201 14.80 11.38 -2.54
CA MET A 201 16.23 11.38 -2.88
C MET A 201 16.88 12.64 -2.32
N ASP A 202 17.98 12.49 -1.57
CA ASP A 202 18.75 13.60 -1.04
C ASP A 202 17.86 14.71 -0.44
N GLU A 203 16.94 14.35 0.44
CA GLU A 203 15.95 15.22 1.09
C GLU A 203 14.95 15.92 0.15
N LYS A 204 14.96 15.58 -1.15
CA LYS A 204 13.98 16.07 -2.13
C LYS A 204 12.95 15.01 -2.44
N ASN A 205 11.72 15.45 -2.59
CA ASN A 205 10.58 14.62 -2.94
C ASN A 205 10.18 14.85 -4.40
N VAL A 206 9.96 13.77 -5.15
CA VAL A 206 9.37 13.80 -6.49
C VAL A 206 8.15 12.89 -6.49
N THR A 207 6.97 13.47 -6.40
CA THR A 207 5.71 12.73 -6.49
C THR A 207 5.44 12.35 -7.93
N VAL A 208 5.46 11.06 -8.21
CA VAL A 208 5.28 10.49 -9.55
C VAL A 208 3.91 9.81 -9.73
N GLY A 209 3.26 9.43 -8.64
CA GLY A 209 1.91 8.89 -8.61
C GLY A 209 1.00 9.81 -7.81
N PHE A 210 -0.16 10.16 -8.38
CA PHE A 210 -1.19 10.93 -7.69
C PHE A 210 -2.56 10.50 -8.22
N ALA A 211 -3.28 9.71 -7.43
CA ALA A 211 -4.58 9.16 -7.80
C ALA A 211 -5.68 9.62 -6.85
N GLU A 212 -6.82 9.94 -7.41
CA GLU A 212 -8.08 10.05 -6.70
C GLU A 212 -8.58 8.65 -6.36
N ARG A 213 -9.04 8.43 -5.11
CA ARG A 213 -9.57 7.14 -4.65
C ARG A 213 -11.09 7.16 -4.58
N ASN A 214 -11.72 6.04 -4.92
CA ASN A 214 -13.16 5.90 -4.97
C ASN A 214 -13.69 5.06 -3.81
N TYR A 215 -14.76 5.57 -3.18
CA TYR A 215 -15.49 4.92 -2.09
C TYR A 215 -16.99 4.99 -2.38
N GLU A 216 -17.39 4.60 -3.60
CA GLU A 216 -18.77 4.71 -4.10
C GLU A 216 -19.76 3.84 -3.29
N PHE A 217 -19.26 2.76 -2.68
CA PHE A 217 -20.06 1.81 -1.88
C PHE A 217 -19.88 1.98 -0.37
N LEU A 218 -19.43 3.15 0.10
CA LEU A 218 -19.13 3.37 1.52
C LEU A 218 -20.33 3.10 2.44
N GLU A 219 -21.52 3.56 2.04
CA GLU A 219 -22.74 3.34 2.84
C GLU A 219 -23.28 1.91 2.67
N GLU A 220 -23.21 1.33 1.49
CA GLU A 220 -23.67 -0.04 1.21
C GLU A 220 -22.82 -1.09 1.94
N LEU A 221 -21.51 -0.86 2.04
CA LEU A 221 -20.56 -1.75 2.70
C LEU A 221 -20.40 -1.45 4.19
N SER A 222 -21.11 -0.44 4.71
CA SER A 222 -21.02 -0.08 6.13
C SER A 222 -21.14 -1.32 7.05
N PRO A 223 -20.36 -1.40 8.14
CA PRO A 223 -19.42 -0.39 8.69
C PRO A 223 -18.00 -0.45 8.10
N TYR A 224 -17.77 -1.20 7.04
CA TYR A 224 -16.44 -1.36 6.42
C TYR A 224 -16.11 -0.20 5.49
N ILE A 225 -14.85 0.24 5.50
CA ILE A 225 -14.33 1.30 4.65
C ILE A 225 -13.50 0.66 3.54
N ILE A 226 -14.12 0.44 2.37
CA ILE A 226 -13.51 -0.32 1.28
C ILE A 226 -13.47 0.53 0.02
N GLU A 227 -12.26 0.77 -0.46
CA GLU A 227 -12.02 1.43 -1.73
C GLU A 227 -12.44 0.52 -2.90
N ASN A 228 -13.21 1.05 -3.83
CA ASN A 228 -13.64 0.34 -5.02
C ASN A 228 -12.87 0.72 -6.30
N GLY A 229 -11.85 1.56 -6.18
CA GLY A 229 -10.98 1.93 -7.29
C GLY A 229 -10.33 3.29 -7.15
N GLY A 230 -9.73 3.76 -8.23
CA GLY A 230 -9.12 5.07 -8.32
C GLY A 230 -8.81 5.44 -9.76
N GLN A 231 -8.42 6.69 -9.99
CA GLN A 231 -8.05 7.18 -11.32
C GLN A 231 -6.98 8.25 -11.29
N GLN A 232 -6.24 8.33 -12.39
CA GLN A 232 -5.26 9.36 -12.73
C GLN A 232 -5.57 9.88 -14.15
N PRO A 233 -5.53 11.22 -14.39
CA PRO A 233 -5.32 12.25 -13.38
C PRO A 233 -6.51 12.37 -12.41
N ALA A 234 -6.20 12.81 -11.20
CA ALA A 234 -7.24 13.16 -10.22
C ALA A 234 -7.97 14.46 -10.63
N LYS A 235 -9.24 14.57 -10.26
CA LYS A 235 -9.99 15.81 -10.41
C LYS A 235 -9.70 16.72 -9.20
N ILE A 236 -8.70 17.57 -9.33
CA ILE A 236 -8.19 18.44 -8.26
C ILE A 236 -7.61 19.71 -8.87
N ASP A 237 -7.71 20.84 -8.19
CA ASP A 237 -7.01 22.03 -8.64
C ASP A 237 -5.51 22.00 -8.28
N LYS A 238 -4.73 22.84 -8.97
CA LYS A 238 -3.28 22.87 -8.79
C LYS A 238 -2.86 23.27 -7.37
N LYS A 239 -3.58 24.18 -6.72
CA LYS A 239 -3.24 24.65 -5.37
C LYS A 239 -3.45 23.57 -4.33
N GLU A 240 -4.56 22.84 -4.45
CA GLU A 240 -4.86 21.67 -3.58
C GLU A 240 -3.84 20.55 -3.80
N LEU A 241 -3.55 20.20 -5.07
CA LEU A 241 -2.52 19.22 -5.40
C LEU A 241 -1.16 19.60 -4.81
N ASP A 242 -0.69 20.83 -5.03
CA ASP A 242 0.58 21.32 -4.49
C ASP A 242 0.59 21.28 -2.94
N SER A 243 -0.56 21.53 -2.29
CA SER A 243 -0.68 21.45 -0.83
C SER A 243 -0.54 20.02 -0.31
N ILE A 244 -1.15 19.05 -0.99
CA ILE A 244 -1.02 17.62 -0.65
C ILE A 244 0.42 17.14 -0.84
N VAL A 245 1.03 17.46 -1.98
CA VAL A 245 2.42 17.06 -2.29
C VAL A 245 3.38 17.59 -1.22
N LYS A 246 3.28 18.87 -0.85
CA LYS A 246 4.10 19.47 0.23
C LYS A 246 3.84 18.81 1.59
N LEU A 247 2.59 18.47 1.88
CA LEU A 247 2.24 17.82 3.15
C LEU A 247 2.85 16.43 3.23
N VAL A 248 2.78 15.63 2.17
CA VAL A 248 3.40 14.30 2.09
C VAL A 248 4.92 14.39 2.19
N GLU A 249 5.54 15.35 1.50
CA GLU A 249 6.98 15.60 1.58
C GLU A 249 7.42 15.88 3.03
N LYS A 250 6.78 16.86 3.69
CA LYS A 250 7.07 17.20 5.08
C LYS A 250 6.84 16.01 6.03
N SER A 251 5.77 15.25 5.80
CA SER A 251 5.47 14.05 6.60
C SER A 251 6.54 12.99 6.46
N SER A 252 7.00 12.74 5.24
CA SER A 252 8.09 11.78 4.96
C SER A 252 9.39 12.18 5.65
N GLN A 253 9.74 13.47 5.63
CA GLN A 253 10.93 14.01 6.33
C GLN A 253 10.83 13.83 7.85
N ILE A 254 9.69 14.17 8.47
CA ILE A 254 9.46 14.01 9.91
C ILE A 254 9.58 12.54 10.34
N LEU A 255 9.09 11.61 9.52
CA LEU A 255 9.19 10.18 9.78
C LEU A 255 10.61 9.63 9.57
N GLY A 256 11.51 10.40 8.93
CA GLY A 256 12.88 9.99 8.64
C GLY A 256 13.01 9.13 7.38
N ILE A 257 12.04 9.20 6.46
CA ILE A 257 12.11 8.49 5.19
C ILE A 257 13.10 9.22 4.28
N SER A 258 14.16 8.53 3.85
CA SER A 258 15.19 9.05 2.94
C SER A 258 15.66 7.97 1.99
N ASN A 259 16.03 8.35 0.77
CA ASN A 259 16.48 7.45 -0.29
C ASN A 259 15.58 6.20 -0.44
N ALA A 260 14.28 6.44 -0.50
CA ALA A 260 13.24 5.40 -0.53
C ALA A 260 12.00 5.86 -1.30
N ILE A 261 11.07 4.95 -1.49
CA ILE A 261 9.72 5.28 -1.95
C ILE A 261 8.85 5.61 -0.75
N SER A 262 8.05 6.66 -0.86
CA SER A 262 7.06 7.05 0.14
C SER A 262 5.66 7.04 -0.48
N LYS A 263 4.81 6.18 0.05
CA LYS A 263 3.37 6.18 -0.24
C LYS A 263 2.66 7.05 0.79
N GLY A 264 1.74 7.92 0.33
CA GLY A 264 0.90 8.73 1.20
C GLY A 264 -0.58 8.54 0.89
N ASP A 265 -1.42 8.38 1.92
CA ASP A 265 -2.87 8.46 1.83
C ASP A 265 -3.33 9.74 2.54
N VAL A 266 -4.06 10.58 1.81
CA VAL A 266 -4.44 11.93 2.23
C VAL A 266 -5.93 12.15 1.97
N VAL A 267 -6.61 12.84 2.89
CA VAL A 267 -7.97 13.36 2.67
C VAL A 267 -7.89 14.87 2.49
N MET A 268 -8.48 15.39 1.42
CA MET A 268 -8.76 16.80 1.30
C MET A 268 -10.05 17.12 2.05
N THR A 269 -9.93 17.65 3.24
CA THR A 269 -11.07 18.07 4.06
C THR A 269 -11.42 19.54 3.77
N LYS A 270 -12.54 20.02 4.31
CA LYS A 270 -12.92 21.44 4.24
C LYS A 270 -11.87 22.39 4.87
N ASP A 271 -11.07 21.87 5.81
CA ASP A 271 -10.03 22.61 6.53
C ASP A 271 -8.63 22.43 5.89
N GLY A 272 -8.55 21.78 4.73
CA GLY A 272 -7.32 21.46 4.03
C GLY A 272 -6.93 19.97 4.11
N PRO A 273 -5.75 19.60 3.54
CA PRO A 273 -5.33 18.22 3.49
C PRO A 273 -4.89 17.70 4.86
N LYS A 274 -5.31 16.47 5.19
CA LYS A 274 -4.89 15.74 6.39
C LYS A 274 -4.33 14.37 6.02
N ILE A 275 -3.23 13.95 6.65
CA ILE A 275 -2.62 12.63 6.43
C ILE A 275 -3.43 11.55 7.15
N ILE A 276 -3.73 10.47 6.42
CA ILE A 276 -4.23 9.21 6.98
C ILE A 276 -3.05 8.30 7.34
N GLU A 277 -2.16 8.10 6.35
CA GLU A 277 -1.04 7.16 6.46
C GLU A 277 0.12 7.58 5.55
N ILE A 278 1.35 7.35 6.03
CA ILE A 278 2.57 7.38 5.22
C ILE A 278 3.27 6.03 5.39
N ALA A 279 3.64 5.40 4.29
CA ALA A 279 4.33 4.11 4.29
C ALA A 279 5.58 4.15 3.39
N PRO A 280 6.76 3.74 3.90
CA PRO A 280 8.02 3.78 3.15
C PRO A 280 8.18 2.55 2.24
N ARG A 281 7.30 2.41 1.27
CA ARG A 281 7.26 1.27 0.33
C ARG A 281 6.43 1.59 -0.91
N LEU A 282 6.57 0.74 -1.91
CA LEU A 282 5.71 0.72 -3.10
C LEU A 282 4.26 0.38 -2.73
N SER A 283 3.31 1.03 -3.40
CA SER A 283 1.88 0.78 -3.24
C SER A 283 1.47 -0.56 -3.87
N GLY A 284 0.51 -1.23 -3.25
CA GLY A 284 -0.25 -2.31 -3.87
C GLY A 284 -1.41 -1.81 -4.71
N GLY A 285 -2.33 -2.73 -5.06
CA GLY A 285 -3.50 -2.40 -5.87
C GLY A 285 -3.13 -2.00 -7.29
N TYR A 286 -2.04 -2.55 -7.81
CA TYR A 286 -1.51 -2.26 -9.14
C TYR A 286 -1.16 -0.78 -9.38
N PHE A 287 -1.04 0.03 -8.32
CA PHE A 287 -0.73 1.45 -8.44
C PHE A 287 0.72 1.64 -8.94
N SER A 288 1.69 1.02 -8.25
CA SER A 288 3.11 1.12 -8.64
C SER A 288 3.45 0.31 -9.89
N SER A 289 2.81 -0.85 -10.11
CA SER A 289 3.17 -1.76 -11.19
C SER A 289 2.57 -1.41 -12.54
N ASP A 290 1.34 -0.86 -12.53
CA ASP A 290 0.55 -0.66 -13.75
C ASP A 290 0.11 0.81 -13.91
N GLN A 291 -0.57 1.40 -12.90
CA GLN A 291 -1.21 2.71 -13.06
C GLN A 291 -0.20 3.84 -13.24
N ILE A 292 0.83 3.95 -12.39
CA ILE A 292 1.86 5.00 -12.49
C ILE A 292 2.61 4.90 -13.82
N PRO A 293 3.14 3.73 -14.25
CA PRO A 293 3.81 3.62 -15.54
C PRO A 293 2.92 3.99 -16.74
N LEU A 294 1.65 3.60 -16.72
CA LEU A 294 0.70 3.93 -17.79
C LEU A 294 0.39 5.43 -17.85
N ALA A 295 0.25 6.08 -16.69
CA ALA A 295 -0.12 7.49 -16.61
C ALA A 295 1.07 8.43 -16.85
N THR A 296 2.28 8.04 -16.46
CA THR A 296 3.43 8.94 -16.38
C THR A 296 4.64 8.50 -17.19
N GLY A 297 4.68 7.25 -17.64
CA GLY A 297 5.84 6.63 -18.28
C GLY A 297 6.99 6.29 -17.32
N ILE A 298 6.83 6.51 -16.02
CA ILE A 298 7.86 6.24 -15.01
C ILE A 298 7.70 4.84 -14.45
N ASN A 299 8.71 4.01 -14.56
CA ASN A 299 8.77 2.72 -13.90
C ASN A 299 9.31 2.88 -12.46
N ILE A 300 8.40 3.15 -11.52
CA ILE A 300 8.78 3.40 -10.13
C ILE A 300 9.35 2.14 -9.44
N ILE A 301 8.97 0.92 -9.88
CA ILE A 301 9.55 -0.31 -9.36
C ILE A 301 11.03 -0.41 -9.72
N GLU A 302 11.42 -0.05 -10.94
CA GLU A 302 12.83 0.01 -11.33
C GLU A 302 13.61 0.99 -10.45
N ILE A 303 13.04 2.17 -10.20
CA ILE A 303 13.65 3.17 -9.33
C ILE A 303 13.82 2.64 -7.91
N ALA A 304 12.81 1.99 -7.36
CA ALA A 304 12.88 1.39 -6.03
C ALA A 304 13.96 0.29 -5.94
N ILE A 305 14.07 -0.56 -6.95
CA ILE A 305 15.15 -1.58 -7.05
C ILE A 305 16.52 -0.89 -7.06
N ARG A 306 16.72 0.14 -7.90
CA ARG A 306 17.99 0.86 -7.97
C ARG A 306 18.34 1.57 -6.67
N LEU A 307 17.37 2.20 -5.99
CA LEU A 307 17.58 2.81 -4.66
C LEU A 307 18.01 1.76 -3.63
N SER A 308 17.38 0.58 -3.63
CA SER A 308 17.76 -0.50 -2.70
C SER A 308 19.17 -1.07 -2.96
N LEU A 309 19.71 -0.88 -4.17
CA LEU A 309 21.07 -1.22 -4.56
C LEU A 309 22.07 -0.06 -4.35
N GLY A 310 21.64 1.06 -3.75
CA GLY A 310 22.45 2.25 -3.51
C GLY A 310 22.78 3.04 -4.78
N GLU A 311 22.05 2.83 -5.87
CA GLU A 311 22.30 3.51 -7.13
C GLU A 311 21.71 4.93 -7.10
N LYS A 312 22.46 5.90 -7.63
CA LYS A 312 21.96 7.26 -7.80
C LYS A 312 20.96 7.34 -8.93
N ILE A 313 19.81 7.91 -8.65
CA ILE A 313 18.77 8.14 -9.65
C ILE A 313 19.03 9.46 -10.37
N ASN A 314 19.04 9.42 -11.70
CA ASN A 314 19.13 10.63 -12.49
C ASN A 314 17.77 11.35 -12.48
N LYS A 315 17.72 12.53 -11.84
CA LYS A 315 16.52 13.37 -11.72
C LYS A 315 15.99 13.83 -13.08
N ASP A 316 16.86 14.03 -14.07
CA ASP A 316 16.46 14.43 -15.42
C ASP A 316 15.66 13.36 -16.17
N LYS A 317 15.67 12.13 -15.67
CA LYS A 317 14.86 11.02 -16.19
C LYS A 317 13.48 10.89 -15.52
N LEU A 318 13.21 11.69 -14.49
CA LEU A 318 11.95 11.68 -13.75
C LEU A 318 10.93 12.71 -14.28
N PHE A 319 11.07 13.14 -15.54
CA PHE A 319 10.06 13.98 -16.16
C PHE A 319 8.78 13.17 -16.37
N LEU A 320 7.71 13.59 -15.68
CA LEU A 320 6.37 13.10 -15.93
C LEU A 320 6.01 13.38 -17.37
N ARG A 321 5.66 12.37 -18.11
CA ARG A 321 5.07 12.49 -19.44
C ARG A 321 3.63 12.06 -19.28
N ASP A 322 2.70 12.97 -19.46
CA ASP A 322 1.29 12.61 -19.56
C ASP A 322 1.12 11.66 -20.74
N GLN A 323 0.90 10.38 -20.43
CA GLN A 323 0.75 9.36 -21.48
C GLN A 323 -0.70 8.99 -21.69
N ASN A 324 -1.39 8.60 -20.60
CA ASN A 324 -2.78 8.20 -20.64
C ASN A 324 -3.47 8.62 -19.35
N ALA A 325 -4.77 8.81 -19.41
CA ALA A 325 -5.59 8.68 -18.22
C ALA A 325 -5.77 7.18 -17.92
N VAL A 326 -5.77 6.84 -16.64
CA VAL A 326 -5.84 5.46 -16.15
C VAL A 326 -6.89 5.37 -15.05
N ALA A 327 -7.75 4.36 -15.10
CA ALA A 327 -8.65 4.05 -14.01
C ALA A 327 -8.54 2.57 -13.62
N ILE A 328 -8.70 2.29 -12.33
CA ILE A 328 -8.93 0.94 -11.83
C ILE A 328 -10.29 0.87 -11.16
N ARG A 329 -11.02 -0.21 -11.39
CA ARG A 329 -12.25 -0.54 -10.67
C ARG A 329 -12.19 -1.98 -10.19
N TYR A 330 -12.48 -2.18 -8.89
CA TYR A 330 -12.60 -3.51 -8.30
C TYR A 330 -14.05 -3.98 -8.40
N PHE A 331 -14.23 -5.29 -8.50
CA PHE A 331 -15.55 -5.90 -8.60
C PHE A 331 -16.09 -6.25 -7.22
N PHE A 332 -17.36 -5.92 -7.00
CA PHE A 332 -18.12 -6.14 -5.77
C PHE A 332 -19.41 -6.91 -6.08
N PRO A 333 -19.32 -8.18 -6.55
CA PRO A 333 -20.50 -9.00 -6.75
C PRO A 333 -21.18 -9.30 -5.42
N LYS A 334 -22.48 -9.55 -5.46
CA LYS A 334 -23.23 -10.01 -4.28
C LYS A 334 -22.70 -11.37 -3.80
N PRO A 335 -22.69 -11.63 -2.48
CA PRO A 335 -22.35 -12.95 -1.95
C PRO A 335 -23.23 -14.05 -2.54
N GLY A 336 -22.64 -15.21 -2.81
CA GLY A 336 -23.35 -16.33 -3.38
C GLY A 336 -22.48 -17.24 -4.25
N LYS A 337 -23.07 -18.32 -4.75
CA LYS A 337 -22.38 -19.25 -5.63
C LYS A 337 -22.35 -18.70 -7.07
N ILE A 338 -21.18 -18.72 -7.70
CA ILE A 338 -20.99 -18.35 -9.10
C ILE A 338 -21.44 -19.50 -10.00
N THR A 339 -22.49 -19.29 -10.77
CA THR A 339 -23.05 -20.29 -11.68
C THR A 339 -22.49 -20.22 -13.09
N SER A 340 -22.10 -19.02 -13.53
CA SER A 340 -21.48 -18.81 -14.84
C SER A 340 -20.69 -17.52 -14.90
N ILE A 341 -19.68 -17.50 -15.78
CA ILE A 341 -18.90 -16.31 -16.15
C ILE A 341 -18.98 -16.21 -17.67
N SER A 342 -19.47 -15.11 -18.19
CA SER A 342 -19.63 -14.91 -19.63
C SER A 342 -18.99 -13.60 -20.11
N ASN A 343 -18.63 -13.57 -21.38
CA ASN A 343 -18.13 -12.37 -22.08
C ASN A 343 -16.82 -11.76 -21.57
N ILE A 344 -16.12 -12.40 -20.64
CA ILE A 344 -14.87 -11.86 -20.06
C ILE A 344 -13.82 -11.59 -21.15
N ASP A 345 -13.67 -12.50 -22.11
CA ASP A 345 -12.69 -12.38 -23.18
C ASP A 345 -13.01 -11.25 -24.17
N LEU A 346 -14.30 -10.90 -24.32
CA LEU A 346 -14.69 -9.75 -25.13
C LEU A 346 -14.17 -8.43 -24.56
N PHE A 347 -14.10 -8.32 -23.22
CA PHE A 347 -13.56 -7.14 -22.55
C PHE A 347 -12.05 -7.17 -22.47
N LYS A 348 -11.44 -8.32 -22.16
CA LYS A 348 -9.96 -8.47 -22.10
C LYS A 348 -9.27 -8.03 -23.39
N ASN A 349 -9.93 -8.22 -24.54
CA ASN A 349 -9.38 -7.90 -25.86
C ASN A 349 -9.69 -6.48 -26.35
N LYS A 350 -10.32 -5.61 -25.53
CA LYS A 350 -10.54 -4.21 -25.88
C LYS A 350 -9.25 -3.40 -25.75
N SER A 351 -8.99 -2.51 -26.71
CA SER A 351 -7.76 -1.69 -26.73
C SER A 351 -7.61 -0.75 -25.52
N TRP A 352 -8.73 -0.37 -24.91
CA TRP A 352 -8.78 0.47 -23.71
C TRP A 352 -8.67 -0.33 -22.39
N VAL A 353 -8.73 -1.67 -22.42
CA VAL A 353 -8.50 -2.53 -21.26
C VAL A 353 -7.03 -2.92 -21.20
N HIS A 354 -6.31 -2.40 -20.23
CA HIS A 354 -4.94 -2.77 -19.99
C HIS A 354 -4.83 -4.12 -19.28
N LYS A 355 -5.69 -4.34 -18.28
CA LYS A 355 -5.69 -5.56 -17.47
C LYS A 355 -7.08 -5.82 -16.90
N LEU A 356 -7.50 -7.08 -16.91
CA LEU A 356 -8.75 -7.53 -16.32
C LEU A 356 -8.54 -8.93 -15.74
N ASP A 357 -8.73 -9.06 -14.42
CA ASP A 357 -8.61 -10.34 -13.73
C ASP A 357 -9.78 -10.56 -12.77
N LEU A 358 -10.27 -11.81 -12.71
CA LEU A 358 -11.20 -12.29 -11.70
C LEU A 358 -10.44 -13.15 -10.71
N PHE A 359 -10.76 -13.00 -9.42
CA PHE A 359 -10.15 -13.79 -8.33
C PHE A 359 -11.05 -14.97 -7.92
N PHE A 360 -11.98 -15.34 -8.77
CA PHE A 360 -12.91 -16.45 -8.60
C PHE A 360 -13.20 -17.15 -9.92
N GLY A 361 -13.66 -18.37 -9.83
CA GLY A 361 -14.11 -19.20 -10.94
C GLY A 361 -15.58 -19.59 -10.83
N VAL A 362 -16.08 -20.36 -11.83
CA VAL A 362 -17.39 -21.03 -11.74
C VAL A 362 -17.34 -22.02 -10.60
N ASP A 363 -18.43 -22.16 -9.87
CA ASP A 363 -18.63 -22.95 -8.64
C ASP A 363 -18.05 -22.38 -7.35
N ASP A 364 -17.22 -21.32 -7.40
CA ASP A 364 -16.77 -20.63 -6.20
C ASP A 364 -17.94 -19.95 -5.46
N VAL A 365 -17.83 -19.90 -4.14
CA VAL A 365 -18.78 -19.21 -3.26
C VAL A 365 -18.13 -17.90 -2.80
N LEU A 366 -18.72 -16.79 -3.20
CA LEU A 366 -18.27 -15.47 -2.79
C LEU A 366 -18.85 -15.11 -1.41
N GLU A 367 -17.98 -14.61 -0.56
CA GLU A 367 -18.34 -14.08 0.76
C GLU A 367 -18.61 -12.58 0.70
N LYS A 368 -19.12 -12.01 1.80
CA LYS A 368 -19.24 -10.57 1.97
C LYS A 368 -17.83 -9.92 1.93
N ILE A 369 -17.72 -8.82 1.20
CA ILE A 369 -16.49 -8.04 1.14
C ILE A 369 -16.39 -7.20 2.42
N ILE A 370 -15.38 -7.48 3.23
CA ILE A 370 -15.16 -6.86 4.54
C ILE A 370 -13.84 -6.12 4.64
N ASP A 371 -12.94 -6.32 3.68
CA ASP A 371 -11.64 -5.65 3.54
C ASP A 371 -11.13 -5.75 2.10
N HIS A 372 -9.99 -5.12 1.81
CA HIS A 372 -9.42 -5.09 0.45
C HIS A 372 -8.98 -6.47 -0.07
N THR A 373 -8.68 -7.43 0.81
CA THR A 373 -8.26 -8.79 0.41
C THR A 373 -9.41 -9.65 -0.10
N LYS A 374 -10.66 -9.24 0.18
CA LYS A 374 -11.88 -9.91 -0.25
C LYS A 374 -12.43 -9.36 -1.57
N ARG A 375 -11.75 -8.40 -2.21
CA ARG A 375 -12.12 -7.93 -3.55
C ARG A 375 -12.12 -9.10 -4.54
N CYS A 376 -13.09 -9.11 -5.45
CA CYS A 376 -13.35 -10.28 -6.30
C CYS A 376 -12.69 -10.21 -7.68
N GLY A 377 -11.94 -9.17 -7.96
CA GLY A 377 -11.29 -8.93 -9.24
C GLY A 377 -11.24 -7.45 -9.55
N PHE A 378 -10.68 -7.11 -10.71
CA PHE A 378 -10.53 -5.72 -11.11
C PHE A 378 -10.42 -5.58 -12.64
N VAL A 379 -10.62 -4.36 -13.11
CA VAL A 379 -10.24 -3.91 -14.44
C VAL A 379 -9.40 -2.66 -14.34
N ILE A 380 -8.32 -2.58 -15.14
CA ILE A 380 -7.54 -1.36 -15.39
C ILE A 380 -7.82 -0.93 -16.82
N THR A 381 -8.24 0.31 -16.97
CA THR A 381 -8.58 0.92 -18.25
C THR A 381 -7.70 2.12 -18.53
N THR A 382 -7.54 2.45 -19.81
CA THR A 382 -6.79 3.63 -20.27
C THR A 382 -7.65 4.44 -21.25
N GLY A 383 -7.46 5.74 -21.25
CA GLY A 383 -8.11 6.68 -22.17
C GLY A 383 -7.24 7.89 -22.43
N ASN A 384 -7.59 8.73 -23.40
CA ASN A 384 -6.90 10.02 -23.63
C ASN A 384 -7.31 11.06 -22.59
N THR A 385 -8.50 10.89 -22.03
CA THR A 385 -9.04 11.74 -20.96
C THR A 385 -9.43 10.89 -19.76
N ARG A 386 -9.57 11.54 -18.59
CA ARG A 386 -10.06 10.90 -17.37
C ARG A 386 -11.42 10.23 -17.58
N ASP A 387 -12.33 10.93 -18.25
CA ASP A 387 -13.71 10.44 -18.46
C ASP A 387 -13.76 9.24 -19.43
N GLU A 388 -12.85 9.17 -20.39
CA GLU A 388 -12.69 7.99 -21.25
C GLU A 388 -12.12 6.78 -20.49
N ALA A 389 -11.23 7.01 -19.53
CA ALA A 389 -10.64 5.92 -18.75
C ALA A 389 -11.62 5.36 -17.69
N VAL A 390 -12.50 6.20 -17.13
CA VAL A 390 -13.52 5.85 -16.12
C VAL A 390 -14.73 5.16 -16.74
#